data_a463e53433c6c06cd92a99320e5d7d9c
#
_entry.id   a463e53433c6c06cd92a99320e5d7d9c
#
_cell.length_a   1.000
_cell.length_b   1.000
_cell.length_c   1.000
_cell.angle_alpha   90.00
_cell.angle_beta   90.00
_cell.angle_gamma   90.00
#
_symmetry.space_group_name_H-M   'P 1'
#
loop_
_entity.id
_entity.type
_entity.pdbx_description
1 polymer ?
#
loop_
_entity_poly.entity_id
_entity_poly.type
_entity_poly.pdbx_seq_one_letter_code
_entity_poly.pdbx_strand_id
1 'polypeptide(L)'
;MKRLVLGVCLAVGVVQGVVWAFVAPGVPYKVLADGRYGPLPTTSTYHFVDVAIFALSGMVIGILLAIGAWQLRSARGWQMVVTLVGGSLLGALLAWAVGAWLAPGVDPASVGATAADSIVVAPPTTGTVLVVLAQPALAAAVYTFLVAWNGRPDLGRGELVTPAAAGTPQTGPSPAARAE
;
A
#
# COMPACT_ATOMS: atom_id res chain seq x y z
N MET A 1 -1.06 -13.76 -13.71
CA MET A 1 -1.35 -13.45 -12.31
C MET A 1 -0.75 -12.12 -11.83
N LYS A 2 0.55 -11.84 -12.03
CA LYS A 2 1.17 -10.55 -11.60
C LYS A 2 0.47 -9.32 -12.16
N ARG A 3 0.09 -9.34 -13.46
CA ARG A 3 -0.67 -8.23 -14.08
C ARG A 3 -2.04 -8.03 -13.44
N LEU A 4 -2.69 -9.11 -13.00
CA LEU A 4 -3.96 -9.03 -12.27
C LEU A 4 -3.76 -8.34 -10.91
N VAL A 5 -2.74 -8.75 -10.13
CA VAL A 5 -2.43 -8.12 -8.84
C VAL A 5 -2.14 -6.63 -9.02
N LEU A 6 -1.32 -6.26 -10.00
CA LEU A 6 -1.05 -4.86 -10.31
C LEU A 6 -2.33 -4.11 -10.67
N GLY A 7 -3.17 -4.66 -11.54
CA GLY A 7 -4.45 -4.05 -11.92
C GLY A 7 -5.38 -3.84 -10.72
N VAL A 8 -5.46 -4.83 -9.82
CA VAL A 8 -6.24 -4.70 -8.57
C VAL A 8 -5.68 -3.61 -7.67
N CYS A 9 -4.35 -3.53 -7.50
CA CYS A 9 -3.73 -2.47 -6.70
C CYS A 9 -4.07 -1.08 -7.24
N LEU A 10 -4.01 -0.88 -8.56
CA LEU A 10 -4.35 0.40 -9.19
C LEU A 10 -5.83 0.73 -9.05
N ALA A 11 -6.72 -0.24 -9.31
CA ALA A 11 -8.18 -0.04 -9.20
C ALA A 11 -8.58 0.33 -7.77
N VAL A 12 -8.04 -0.39 -6.77
CA VAL A 12 -8.29 -0.09 -5.35
C VAL A 12 -7.71 1.27 -4.97
N GLY A 13 -6.55 1.65 -5.53
CA GLY A 13 -5.98 2.99 -5.34
C GLY A 13 -6.91 4.11 -5.82
N VAL A 14 -7.52 3.96 -7.01
CA VAL A 14 -8.52 4.93 -7.49
C VAL A 14 -9.70 5.03 -6.52
N VAL A 15 -10.25 3.89 -6.10
CA VAL A 15 -11.39 3.86 -5.15
C VAL A 15 -11.00 4.54 -3.83
N GLN A 16 -9.82 4.24 -3.29
CA GLN A 16 -9.31 4.88 -2.08
C GLN A 16 -9.21 6.40 -2.22
N GLY A 17 -8.65 6.88 -3.33
CA GLY A 17 -8.52 8.32 -3.59
C GLY A 17 -9.86 9.03 -3.67
N VAL A 18 -10.85 8.41 -4.36
CA VAL A 18 -12.22 8.93 -4.43
C VAL A 18 -12.85 8.97 -3.04
N VAL A 19 -12.79 7.88 -2.29
CA VAL A 19 -13.36 7.82 -0.93
C VAL A 19 -12.72 8.87 -0.02
N TRP A 20 -11.38 8.97 -0.05
CA TRP A 20 -10.68 9.95 0.77
C TRP A 20 -11.07 11.39 0.42
N ALA A 21 -11.20 11.74 -0.86
CA ALA A 21 -11.55 13.08 -1.31
C ALA A 21 -12.88 13.58 -0.72
N PHE A 22 -13.84 12.68 -0.46
CA PHE A 22 -15.17 13.04 0.05
C PHE A 22 -15.36 12.75 1.53
N VAL A 23 -14.54 11.92 2.14
CA VAL A 23 -14.62 11.57 3.58
C VAL A 23 -13.72 12.46 4.42
N ALA A 24 -12.59 12.91 3.88
CA ALA A 24 -11.70 13.81 4.58
C ALA A 24 -12.36 15.20 4.75
N PRO A 25 -12.34 15.77 5.96
CA PRO A 25 -13.17 16.95 6.29
C PRO A 25 -12.71 18.26 5.64
N GLY A 26 -11.50 18.30 5.08
CA GLY A 26 -10.88 19.55 4.64
C GLY A 26 -10.42 20.43 5.79
N VAL A 27 -9.77 21.53 5.48
CA VAL A 27 -9.08 22.38 6.46
C VAL A 27 -9.69 23.78 6.51
N PRO A 28 -10.27 24.20 7.64
CA PRO A 28 -10.86 25.54 7.77
C PRO A 28 -9.77 26.60 8.01
N TYR A 29 -9.90 27.72 7.31
CA TYR A 29 -9.09 28.93 7.45
C TYR A 29 -9.98 30.15 7.63
N LYS A 30 -9.52 31.15 8.40
CA LYS A 30 -10.18 32.45 8.52
C LYS A 30 -9.58 33.43 7.52
N VAL A 31 -10.43 34.12 6.76
CA VAL A 31 -10.01 35.21 5.88
C VAL A 31 -9.93 36.50 6.69
N LEU A 32 -8.78 37.16 6.63
CA LEU A 32 -8.48 38.41 7.34
C LEU A 32 -8.94 39.61 6.51
N ALA A 33 -9.07 40.77 7.17
CA ALA A 33 -9.52 42.02 6.54
C ALA A 33 -8.58 42.51 5.41
N ASP A 34 -7.31 42.13 5.46
CA ASP A 34 -6.31 42.45 4.43
C ASP A 34 -6.29 41.47 3.26
N GLY A 35 -7.22 40.53 3.21
CA GLY A 35 -7.32 39.48 2.17
C GLY A 35 -6.37 38.32 2.37
N ARG A 36 -5.56 38.32 3.43
CA ARG A 36 -4.76 37.14 3.82
C ARG A 36 -5.64 36.12 4.53
N TYR A 37 -5.18 34.89 4.63
CA TYR A 37 -5.83 33.84 5.41
C TYR A 37 -4.94 33.41 6.57
N GLY A 38 -5.56 33.08 7.70
CA GLY A 38 -4.88 32.62 8.91
C GLY A 38 -5.44 31.29 9.39
N PRO A 39 -4.59 30.46 10.01
CA PRO A 39 -5.04 29.20 10.60
C PRO A 39 -5.95 29.46 11.80
N LEU A 40 -6.97 28.63 11.95
CA LEU A 40 -7.77 28.53 13.17
C LEU A 40 -7.05 27.65 14.20
N PRO A 41 -7.37 27.74 15.50
CA PRO A 41 -6.80 26.85 16.51
C PRO A 41 -7.02 25.34 16.20
N THR A 42 -8.06 25.02 15.43
CA THR A 42 -8.43 23.65 15.03
C THR A 42 -7.77 23.18 13.74
N THR A 43 -7.10 24.04 12.98
CA THR A 43 -6.48 23.71 11.67
C THR A 43 -5.55 22.51 11.73
N SER A 44 -4.70 22.41 12.77
CA SER A 44 -3.79 21.28 12.96
C SER A 44 -4.52 19.95 13.18
N THR A 45 -5.67 19.98 13.87
CA THR A 45 -6.50 18.79 14.10
C THR A 45 -7.08 18.29 12.78
N TYR A 46 -7.57 19.17 11.93
CA TYR A 46 -8.12 18.80 10.61
C TYR A 46 -7.04 18.22 9.71
N HIS A 47 -5.86 18.83 9.65
CA HIS A 47 -4.71 18.25 8.93
C HIS A 47 -4.37 16.84 9.41
N PHE A 48 -4.34 16.64 10.73
CA PHE A 48 -4.08 15.31 11.29
C PHE A 48 -5.16 14.29 10.88
N VAL A 49 -6.43 14.70 10.93
CA VAL A 49 -7.56 13.83 10.54
C VAL A 49 -7.47 13.45 9.07
N ASP A 50 -7.18 14.39 8.17
CA ASP A 50 -7.01 14.12 6.74
C ASP A 50 -5.91 13.08 6.48
N VAL A 51 -4.75 13.26 7.13
CA VAL A 51 -3.62 12.32 7.05
C VAL A 51 -3.98 10.97 7.64
N ALA A 52 -4.64 10.95 8.80
CA ALA A 52 -5.01 9.72 9.49
C ALA A 52 -6.00 8.87 8.67
N ILE A 53 -7.01 9.50 8.06
CA ILE A 53 -7.97 8.79 7.20
C ILE A 53 -7.25 8.17 6.01
N PHE A 54 -6.33 8.90 5.35
CA PHE A 54 -5.57 8.38 4.22
C PHE A 54 -4.66 7.22 4.64
N ALA A 55 -3.89 7.39 5.71
CA ALA A 55 -2.95 6.38 6.20
C ALA A 55 -3.66 5.11 6.66
N LEU A 56 -4.70 5.24 7.50
CA LEU A 56 -5.43 4.10 8.04
C LEU A 56 -6.17 3.31 6.95
N SER A 57 -6.82 4.01 6.01
CA SER A 57 -7.45 3.34 4.87
C SER A 57 -6.40 2.61 4.02
N GLY A 58 -5.25 3.23 3.76
CA GLY A 58 -4.13 2.61 3.05
C GLY A 58 -3.59 1.38 3.77
N MET A 59 -3.45 1.42 5.10
CA MET A 59 -3.04 0.27 5.92
C MET A 59 -4.02 -0.90 5.79
N VAL A 60 -5.32 -0.64 5.91
CA VAL A 60 -6.36 -1.67 5.74
C VAL A 60 -6.29 -2.28 4.35
N ILE A 61 -6.18 -1.46 3.32
CA ILE A 61 -6.03 -1.91 1.93
C ILE A 61 -4.75 -2.74 1.77
N GLY A 62 -3.62 -2.32 2.34
CA GLY A 62 -2.37 -3.06 2.32
C GLY A 62 -2.51 -4.48 2.89
N ILE A 63 -3.21 -4.62 4.03
CA ILE A 63 -3.52 -5.92 4.63
C ILE A 63 -4.35 -6.79 3.67
N LEU A 64 -5.44 -6.23 3.13
CA LEU A 64 -6.34 -6.96 2.24
C LEU A 64 -5.64 -7.41 0.95
N LEU A 65 -4.81 -6.56 0.36
CA LEU A 65 -4.00 -6.88 -0.82
C LEU A 65 -3.00 -7.99 -0.51
N ALA A 66 -2.35 -7.97 0.66
CA ALA A 66 -1.42 -9.02 1.08
C ALA A 66 -2.13 -10.36 1.26
N ILE A 67 -3.28 -10.39 1.93
CA ILE A 67 -4.10 -11.59 2.11
C ILE A 67 -4.59 -12.11 0.75
N GLY A 68 -5.09 -11.22 -0.13
CA GLY A 68 -5.53 -11.58 -1.47
C GLY A 68 -4.40 -12.17 -2.32
N ALA A 69 -3.21 -11.54 -2.30
CA ALA A 69 -2.03 -12.05 -3.00
C ALA A 69 -1.59 -13.41 -2.44
N TRP A 70 -1.72 -13.64 -1.14
CA TRP A 70 -1.42 -14.92 -0.50
C TRP A 70 -2.33 -16.07 -0.98
N GLN A 71 -3.57 -15.79 -1.37
CA GLN A 71 -4.47 -16.83 -1.91
C GLN A 71 -4.00 -17.37 -3.27
N LEU A 72 -3.16 -16.64 -3.99
CA LEU A 72 -2.62 -17.05 -5.30
C LEU A 72 -1.43 -18.00 -5.13
N ARG A 73 -1.70 -19.24 -4.70
CA ARG A 73 -0.69 -20.26 -4.33
C ARG A 73 0.41 -20.46 -5.37
N SER A 74 0.05 -20.53 -6.66
CA SER A 74 0.99 -20.77 -7.77
C SER A 74 1.94 -19.61 -8.05
N ALA A 75 1.66 -18.42 -7.52
CA ALA A 75 2.47 -17.23 -7.74
C ALA A 75 3.27 -16.79 -6.50
N ARG A 76 3.19 -17.55 -5.39
CA ARG A 76 3.90 -17.21 -4.15
C ARG A 76 5.42 -17.20 -4.38
N GLY A 77 6.11 -16.26 -3.74
CA GLY A 77 7.55 -16.13 -3.80
C GLY A 77 7.99 -14.66 -3.86
N TRP A 78 9.30 -14.41 -3.92
CA TRP A 78 9.87 -13.07 -3.89
C TRP A 78 9.32 -12.13 -4.97
N GLN A 79 9.05 -12.68 -6.16
CA GLN A 79 8.48 -11.91 -7.28
C GLN A 79 7.06 -11.39 -6.97
N MET A 80 6.28 -12.15 -6.17
CA MET A 80 4.97 -11.68 -5.72
C MET A 80 5.12 -10.54 -4.72
N VAL A 81 6.09 -10.61 -3.81
CA VAL A 81 6.40 -9.50 -2.86
C VAL A 81 6.70 -8.23 -3.64
N VAL A 82 7.63 -8.29 -4.61
CA VAL A 82 8.00 -7.12 -5.43
C VAL A 82 6.79 -6.56 -6.18
N THR A 83 5.97 -7.44 -6.78
CA THR A 83 4.76 -7.01 -7.50
C THR A 83 3.74 -6.37 -6.56
N LEU A 84 3.54 -6.95 -5.37
CA LEU A 84 2.61 -6.46 -4.37
C LEU A 84 3.05 -5.11 -3.82
N VAL A 85 4.31 -4.99 -3.40
CA VAL A 85 4.86 -3.75 -2.84
C VAL A 85 4.88 -2.64 -3.90
N GLY A 86 5.39 -2.93 -5.09
CA GLY A 86 5.41 -1.97 -6.20
C GLY A 86 4.00 -1.57 -6.65
N GLY A 87 3.10 -2.55 -6.78
CA GLY A 87 1.69 -2.30 -7.11
C GLY A 87 0.96 -1.50 -6.05
N SER A 88 1.18 -1.81 -4.76
CA SER A 88 0.60 -1.05 -3.64
C SER A 88 1.12 0.38 -3.60
N LEU A 89 2.41 0.59 -3.87
CA LEU A 89 2.99 1.94 -3.93
C LEU A 89 2.37 2.75 -5.07
N LEU A 90 2.30 2.17 -6.27
CA LEU A 90 1.67 2.83 -7.43
C LEU A 90 0.19 3.10 -7.17
N GLY A 91 -0.54 2.17 -6.54
CA GLY A 91 -1.92 2.33 -6.14
C GLY A 91 -2.10 3.47 -5.13
N ALA A 92 -1.25 3.56 -4.12
CA ALA A 92 -1.28 4.62 -3.11
C ALA A 92 -0.93 6.00 -3.69
N LEU A 93 0.04 6.06 -4.61
CA LEU A 93 0.36 7.29 -5.35
C LEU A 93 -0.82 7.75 -6.21
N LEU A 94 -1.47 6.80 -6.89
CA LEU A 94 -2.67 7.07 -7.68
C LEU A 94 -3.82 7.53 -6.78
N ALA A 95 -4.01 6.90 -5.61
CA ALA A 95 -4.99 7.33 -4.62
C ALA A 95 -4.76 8.76 -4.16
N TRP A 96 -3.51 9.10 -3.85
CA TRP A 96 -3.11 10.45 -3.48
C TRP A 96 -3.41 11.47 -4.58
N ALA A 97 -3.02 11.16 -5.83
CA ALA A 97 -3.22 12.05 -6.97
C ALA A 97 -4.71 12.25 -7.30
N VAL A 98 -5.48 11.15 -7.34
CA VAL A 98 -6.94 11.18 -7.60
C VAL A 98 -7.65 11.91 -6.47
N GLY A 99 -7.27 11.63 -5.22
CA GLY A 99 -7.83 12.29 -4.04
C GLY A 99 -7.61 13.80 -4.07
N ALA A 100 -6.39 14.23 -4.31
CA ALA A 100 -6.04 15.65 -4.40
C ALA A 100 -6.75 16.36 -5.58
N TRP A 101 -6.97 15.65 -6.68
CA TRP A 101 -7.65 16.22 -7.86
C TRP A 101 -9.16 16.34 -7.68
N LEU A 102 -9.80 15.40 -6.98
CA LEU A 102 -11.25 15.35 -6.78
C LEU A 102 -11.71 16.08 -5.52
N ALA A 103 -10.80 16.35 -4.58
CA ALA A 103 -11.16 16.90 -3.28
C ALA A 103 -11.90 18.24 -3.40
N PRO A 104 -13.13 18.36 -2.83
CA PRO A 104 -13.88 19.60 -2.84
C PRO A 104 -13.24 20.60 -1.88
N GLY A 105 -13.35 21.88 -2.20
CA GLY A 105 -12.87 22.96 -1.36
C GLY A 105 -12.55 24.20 -2.16
N VAL A 106 -12.30 25.29 -1.47
CA VAL A 106 -11.94 26.59 -2.06
C VAL A 106 -10.53 26.94 -1.61
N ASP A 107 -9.66 27.29 -2.54
CA ASP A 107 -8.34 27.81 -2.18
C ASP A 107 -8.49 29.12 -1.40
N PRO A 108 -8.08 29.19 -0.12
CA PRO A 108 -8.20 30.40 0.68
C PRO A 108 -7.51 31.62 0.06
N ALA A 109 -6.45 31.40 -0.73
CA ALA A 109 -5.72 32.46 -1.43
C ALA A 109 -6.54 33.07 -2.59
N SER A 110 -7.53 32.36 -3.13
CA SER A 110 -8.35 32.81 -4.26
C SER A 110 -9.51 33.74 -3.84
N VAL A 111 -9.86 33.77 -2.55
CA VAL A 111 -11.09 34.44 -2.09
C VAL A 111 -10.92 35.96 -1.90
N GLY A 112 -9.71 36.41 -1.59
CA GLY A 112 -9.38 37.82 -1.44
C GLY A 112 -10.11 38.54 -0.29
N ALA A 113 -9.97 39.87 -0.21
CA ALA A 113 -10.52 40.70 0.86
C ALA A 113 -12.06 40.80 0.88
N THR A 114 -12.73 40.43 -0.20
CA THR A 114 -14.20 40.48 -0.30
C THR A 114 -14.92 39.50 0.64
N ALA A 115 -14.20 38.48 1.09
CA ALA A 115 -14.68 37.48 2.05
C ALA A 115 -14.12 37.71 3.48
N ALA A 116 -13.70 38.92 3.79
CA ALA A 116 -13.15 39.25 5.12
C ALA A 116 -14.07 38.76 6.25
N ASP A 117 -13.44 38.22 7.30
CA ASP A 117 -14.10 37.65 8.49
C ASP A 117 -14.90 36.34 8.23
N SER A 118 -14.85 35.79 7.02
CA SER A 118 -15.46 34.49 6.71
C SER A 118 -14.53 33.32 7.01
N ILE A 119 -15.11 32.12 7.18
CA ILE A 119 -14.36 30.85 7.25
C ILE A 119 -14.47 30.16 5.91
N VAL A 120 -13.32 29.82 5.32
CA VAL A 120 -13.21 29.11 4.05
C VAL A 120 -12.61 27.73 4.33
N VAL A 121 -13.20 26.68 3.75
CA VAL A 121 -12.71 25.31 3.88
C VAL A 121 -11.85 24.98 2.67
N ALA A 122 -10.56 24.80 2.90
CA ALA A 122 -9.62 24.33 1.89
C ALA A 122 -9.78 22.83 1.63
N PRO A 123 -9.43 22.34 0.44
CA PRO A 123 -9.41 20.91 0.16
C PRO A 123 -8.58 20.14 1.19
N PRO A 124 -8.98 18.90 1.52
CA PRO A 124 -8.18 18.04 2.38
C PRO A 124 -6.79 17.82 1.78
N THR A 125 -5.81 17.77 2.65
CA THR A 125 -4.41 17.58 2.24
C THR A 125 -3.67 16.69 3.21
N THR A 126 -2.76 15.88 2.69
CA THR A 126 -1.88 15.05 3.51
C THR A 126 -0.61 15.78 3.96
N GLY A 127 -0.38 17.00 3.49
CA GLY A 127 0.82 17.79 3.80
C GLY A 127 2.13 17.18 3.25
N THR A 128 2.20 15.87 3.10
CA THR A 128 3.36 15.17 2.54
C THR A 128 2.93 13.94 1.74
N VAL A 129 3.65 13.66 0.65
CA VAL A 129 3.45 12.45 -0.16
C VAL A 129 3.92 11.18 0.57
N LEU A 130 4.75 11.31 1.62
CA LEU A 130 5.30 10.14 2.34
C LEU A 130 4.22 9.27 2.99
N VAL A 131 3.03 9.80 3.23
CA VAL A 131 1.88 9.05 3.76
C VAL A 131 1.50 7.85 2.88
N VAL A 132 1.82 7.89 1.56
CA VAL A 132 1.54 6.79 0.63
C VAL A 132 2.34 5.52 0.96
N LEU A 133 3.43 5.64 1.75
CA LEU A 133 4.24 4.50 2.15
C LEU A 133 3.54 3.58 3.17
N ALA A 134 2.50 4.07 3.86
CA ALA A 134 1.76 3.28 4.84
C ALA A 134 1.17 1.99 4.23
N GLN A 135 0.60 2.09 3.04
CA GLN A 135 -0.02 0.95 2.34
C GLN A 135 1.00 -0.13 1.92
N PRO A 136 2.05 0.16 1.14
CA PRO A 136 3.03 -0.85 0.73
C PRO A 136 3.84 -1.39 1.92
N ALA A 137 4.12 -0.59 2.95
CA ALA A 137 4.82 -1.05 4.14
C ALA A 137 4.01 -2.14 4.86
N LEU A 138 2.70 -1.92 5.05
CA LEU A 138 1.87 -2.90 5.72
C LEU A 138 1.57 -4.11 4.82
N ALA A 139 1.42 -3.92 3.52
CA ALA A 139 1.31 -5.02 2.57
C ALA A 139 2.56 -5.93 2.61
N ALA A 140 3.76 -5.34 2.65
CA ALA A 140 5.02 -6.07 2.77
C ALA A 140 5.11 -6.82 4.11
N ALA A 141 4.81 -6.14 5.22
CA ALA A 141 4.88 -6.72 6.55
C ALA A 141 3.95 -7.92 6.69
N VAL A 142 2.68 -7.78 6.29
CA VAL A 142 1.68 -8.85 6.37
C VAL A 142 2.04 -10.02 5.46
N TYR A 143 2.46 -9.74 4.22
CA TYR A 143 2.86 -10.82 3.31
C TYR A 143 4.08 -11.58 3.84
N THR A 144 5.09 -10.86 4.35
CA THR A 144 6.30 -11.47 4.94
C THR A 144 5.93 -12.31 6.17
N PHE A 145 5.03 -11.82 7.01
CA PHE A 145 4.52 -12.57 8.15
C PHE A 145 3.85 -13.89 7.70
N LEU A 146 3.00 -13.84 6.66
CA LEU A 146 2.36 -15.04 6.13
C LEU A 146 3.37 -16.03 5.55
N VAL A 147 4.44 -15.56 4.91
CA VAL A 147 5.56 -16.39 4.44
C VAL A 147 6.26 -17.06 5.62
N ALA A 148 6.63 -16.30 6.65
CA ALA A 148 7.32 -16.81 7.82
C ALA A 148 6.50 -17.85 8.60
N TRP A 149 5.17 -17.64 8.68
CA TRP A 149 4.25 -18.53 9.38
C TRP A 149 3.99 -19.85 8.63
N ASN A 150 4.19 -19.86 7.30
CA ASN A 150 3.80 -21.01 6.47
C ASN A 150 4.59 -22.30 6.77
N GLY A 151 5.83 -22.21 7.25
CA GLY A 151 6.67 -23.35 7.62
C GLY A 151 7.01 -24.36 6.50
N ARG A 152 6.57 -24.11 5.25
CA ARG A 152 6.82 -25.00 4.11
C ARG A 152 7.87 -24.40 3.17
N PRO A 153 8.93 -25.17 2.80
CA PRO A 153 10.00 -24.68 1.92
C PRO A 153 9.52 -24.23 0.53
N ASP A 154 8.46 -24.89 0.01
CA ASP A 154 7.84 -24.58 -1.26
C ASP A 154 6.75 -23.51 -1.20
N LEU A 155 6.53 -22.88 -0.01
CA LEU A 155 5.44 -21.94 0.27
C LEU A 155 4.04 -22.51 -0.04
N GLY A 156 3.90 -23.84 -0.09
CA GLY A 156 2.65 -24.52 -0.42
C GLY A 156 2.25 -24.42 -1.90
N ARG A 157 3.21 -24.22 -2.81
CA ARG A 157 2.98 -24.20 -4.27
C ARG A 157 2.63 -25.57 -4.84
N GLY A 158 2.94 -26.65 -4.08
CA GLY A 158 2.71 -28.02 -4.50
C GLY A 158 3.76 -28.54 -5.49
N GLU A 159 4.91 -27.88 -5.59
CA GLU A 159 6.06 -28.43 -6.31
C GLU A 159 6.53 -29.68 -5.54
N LEU A 160 6.41 -30.85 -6.17
CA LEU A 160 7.01 -32.07 -5.64
C LEU A 160 8.52 -31.84 -5.59
N VAL A 161 9.07 -31.79 -4.38
CA VAL A 161 10.51 -31.92 -4.22
C VAL A 161 10.84 -33.33 -4.73
N THR A 162 11.36 -33.41 -5.96
CA THR A 162 11.93 -34.66 -6.46
C THR A 162 13.05 -34.98 -5.48
N PRO A 163 12.97 -36.10 -4.72
CA PRO A 163 14.08 -36.49 -3.86
C PRO A 163 15.31 -36.56 -4.78
N ALA A 164 16.36 -35.83 -4.43
CA ALA A 164 17.64 -36.00 -5.10
C ALA A 164 17.88 -37.50 -5.18
N ALA A 165 18.01 -38.03 -6.42
CA ALA A 165 18.11 -39.45 -6.68
C ALA A 165 18.99 -40.06 -5.61
N ALA A 166 18.39 -40.94 -4.79
CA ALA A 166 19.12 -41.67 -3.76
C ALA A 166 20.34 -42.28 -4.48
N GLY A 167 21.51 -41.86 -4.05
CA GLY A 167 22.77 -42.14 -4.70
C GLY A 167 22.77 -43.59 -5.16
N THR A 168 23.03 -43.81 -6.45
CA THR A 168 23.31 -45.11 -7.01
C THR A 168 24.21 -45.87 -6.03
N PRO A 169 23.83 -47.07 -5.56
CA PRO A 169 24.72 -47.82 -4.72
C PRO A 169 26.05 -47.97 -5.50
N GLN A 170 27.13 -47.42 -4.99
CA GLN A 170 28.45 -47.71 -5.50
C GLN A 170 28.65 -49.20 -5.29
N THR A 171 28.47 -49.96 -6.36
CA THR A 171 28.98 -51.35 -6.46
C THR A 171 30.50 -51.25 -6.37
N GLY A 172 31.03 -51.29 -5.14
CA GLY A 172 32.42 -51.46 -4.90
C GLY A 172 32.87 -52.79 -5.55
N PRO A 173 34.09 -52.84 -6.04
CA PRO A 173 34.62 -54.09 -6.64
C PRO A 173 34.55 -55.24 -5.62
N SER A 174 33.94 -56.33 -6.06
CA SER A 174 33.83 -57.59 -5.31
C SER A 174 35.20 -58.06 -4.81
N PRO A 175 35.32 -58.50 -3.56
CA PRO A 175 36.58 -58.98 -2.99
C PRO A 175 37.01 -60.37 -3.49
N ALA A 176 36.38 -60.92 -4.55
CA ALA A 176 36.65 -62.28 -5.04
C ALA A 176 37.86 -62.45 -5.99
N ALA A 177 38.69 -61.42 -6.22
CA ALA A 177 39.82 -61.48 -7.14
C ALA A 177 41.21 -61.40 -6.43
N ARG A 178 41.33 -61.93 -5.20
CA ARG A 178 42.64 -62.10 -4.52
C ARG A 178 42.78 -63.48 -3.93
N ALA A 179 42.79 -64.49 -4.79
CA ALA A 179 43.29 -65.82 -4.45
C ALA A 179 43.70 -66.50 -5.76
N GLU A 180 44.93 -66.19 -6.21
CA GLU A 180 45.82 -67.04 -6.98
C GLU A 180 47.21 -66.37 -6.99
#